data_94c16d0bc46422af9d45be7ad13a8479
#
_entry.id   94c16d0bc46422af9d45be7ad13a8479
#
_cell.length_a   1.000
_cell.length_b   1.000
_cell.length_c   1.000
_cell.angle_alpha   90.00
_cell.angle_beta   90.00
_cell.angle_gamma   90.00
#
_symmetry.space_group_name_H-M   'P 1'
#
loop_
_entity.id
_entity.type
_entity.pdbx_description
1 polymer ?
#
loop_
_entity_poly.entity_id
_entity_poly.type
_entity_poly.pdbx_seq_one_letter_code
_entity_poly.pdbx_strand_id
1 'polypeptide(L)'
;MRQKLRVAAYAVCVRDGQILLARSPGPDGTPEWVLPGGGMEHGEDPYDTVRREVTEETGYRIEVTGLLGVDSSRRVVPGGRPPRRTDHQGLRIIYEGEVTGGELRYEVGGSTDLAAWQDLAAVPGLTRVRLVDVALRLWRERPPHGRLEAPESLSRPRRSNEE
;
A
#
# COMPACT_ATOMS: atom_id res chain seq x y z
N MET A 1 -12.63 -9.29 21.79
CA MET A 1 -12.22 -8.39 20.67
C MET A 1 -12.18 -9.21 19.39
N ARG A 2 -12.83 -8.72 18.33
CA ARG A 2 -12.81 -9.42 17.04
C ARG A 2 -11.49 -9.15 16.32
N GLN A 3 -10.86 -10.17 15.78
CA GLN A 3 -9.68 -10.07 14.93
C GLN A 3 -10.09 -10.11 13.46
N LYS A 4 -9.48 -9.25 12.65
CA LYS A 4 -9.69 -9.20 11.20
C LYS A 4 -8.34 -9.06 10.49
N LEU A 5 -8.02 -10.01 9.65
CA LEU A 5 -6.89 -9.94 8.74
C LEU A 5 -7.39 -9.48 7.36
N ARG A 6 -6.69 -8.51 6.77
CA ARG A 6 -6.90 -8.08 5.39
C ARG A 6 -5.57 -8.21 4.62
N VAL A 7 -5.62 -8.88 3.49
CA VAL A 7 -4.51 -8.96 2.55
C VAL A 7 -4.77 -8.02 1.39
N ALA A 8 -3.76 -7.27 0.99
CA ALA A 8 -3.83 -6.34 -0.13
C ALA A 8 -2.52 -6.33 -0.90
N ALA A 9 -2.57 -5.98 -2.18
CA ALA A 9 -1.43 -5.88 -3.06
C ALA A 9 -1.37 -4.50 -3.72
N TYR A 10 -0.17 -3.94 -3.81
CA TYR A 10 0.09 -2.59 -4.30
C TYR A 10 1.27 -2.57 -5.27
N ALA A 11 1.29 -1.60 -6.15
CA ALA A 11 2.35 -1.44 -7.14
C ALA A 11 3.16 -0.16 -6.93
N VAL A 12 4.47 -0.28 -7.06
CA VAL A 12 5.39 0.84 -7.30
C VAL A 12 5.73 0.84 -8.78
N CYS A 13 5.20 1.82 -9.50
CA CYS A 13 5.51 2.06 -10.90
C CYS A 13 6.26 3.39 -11.00
N VAL A 14 7.53 3.33 -11.37
CA VAL A 14 8.39 4.51 -11.55
C VAL A 14 8.82 4.61 -13.00
N ARG A 15 8.65 5.80 -13.58
CA ARG A 15 9.01 6.11 -14.95
C ARG A 15 9.46 7.56 -15.05
N ASP A 16 10.62 7.81 -15.67
CA ASP A 16 11.13 9.17 -15.92
C ASP A 16 11.17 10.04 -14.65
N GLY A 17 11.59 9.48 -13.52
CA GLY A 17 11.68 10.19 -12.24
C GLY A 17 10.34 10.45 -11.55
N GLN A 18 9.26 9.83 -12.03
CA GLN A 18 7.91 9.97 -11.50
C GLN A 18 7.37 8.63 -11.00
N ILE A 19 6.56 8.67 -9.96
CA ILE A 19 5.81 7.54 -9.43
C ILE A 19 4.32 7.69 -9.74
N LEU A 20 3.68 6.60 -10.13
CA LEU A 20 2.24 6.53 -10.30
C LEU A 20 1.56 6.42 -8.93
N LEU A 21 0.71 7.38 -8.62
CA LEU A 21 -0.09 7.40 -7.40
C LEU A 21 -1.57 7.56 -7.73
N ALA A 22 -2.41 7.06 -6.86
CA ALA A 22 -3.84 7.34 -6.84
C ALA A 22 -4.17 8.23 -5.64
N ARG A 23 -5.32 8.89 -5.67
CA ARG A 23 -5.79 9.75 -4.60
C ARG A 23 -7.11 9.23 -4.06
N SER A 24 -7.23 9.20 -2.75
CA SER A 24 -8.45 8.79 -2.10
C SER A 24 -8.86 9.81 -1.03
N PRO A 25 -10.16 9.91 -0.70
CA PRO A 25 -10.58 10.68 0.46
C PRO A 25 -10.04 10.00 1.73
N GLY A 26 -9.36 10.79 2.57
CA GLY A 26 -8.92 10.34 3.88
C GLY A 26 -10.08 10.15 4.86
N PRO A 27 -9.78 9.67 6.08
CA PRO A 27 -10.81 9.42 7.11
C PRO A 27 -11.63 10.65 7.49
N ASP A 28 -11.05 11.84 7.34
CA ASP A 28 -11.67 13.14 7.60
C ASP A 28 -12.22 13.82 6.32
N GLY A 29 -12.18 13.12 5.17
CA GLY A 29 -12.54 13.64 3.87
C GLY A 29 -11.43 14.42 3.16
N THR A 30 -10.28 14.70 3.81
CA THR A 30 -9.12 15.32 3.17
C THR A 30 -8.49 14.36 2.16
N PRO A 31 -8.31 14.79 0.90
CA PRO A 31 -7.67 13.92 -0.10
C PRO A 31 -6.24 13.56 0.30
N GLU A 32 -5.89 12.29 0.15
CA GLU A 32 -4.54 11.80 0.38
C GLU A 32 -4.08 10.86 -0.74
N TRP A 33 -2.80 10.93 -1.05
CA TRP A 33 -2.18 10.10 -2.07
C TRP A 33 -1.85 8.72 -1.52
N VAL A 34 -2.13 7.71 -2.34
CA VAL A 34 -1.96 6.30 -2.04
C VAL A 34 -1.26 5.59 -3.19
N LEU A 35 -0.69 4.42 -2.93
CA LEU A 35 -0.23 3.54 -4.01
C LEU A 35 -1.44 2.96 -4.74
N PRO A 36 -1.36 2.76 -6.06
CA PRO A 36 -2.33 1.95 -6.78
C PRO A 36 -2.32 0.53 -6.25
N GLY A 37 -3.49 0.00 -5.94
CA GLY A 37 -3.64 -1.31 -5.37
C GLY A 37 -4.83 -1.40 -4.43
N GLY A 38 -5.03 -2.57 -3.86
CA GLY A 38 -6.17 -2.78 -2.97
C GLY A 38 -6.29 -4.20 -2.46
N GLY A 39 -7.45 -4.49 -1.91
CA GLY A 39 -7.74 -5.75 -1.26
C GLY A 39 -7.82 -6.93 -2.21
N MET A 40 -7.16 -8.02 -1.81
CA MET A 40 -7.28 -9.30 -2.49
C MET A 40 -8.68 -9.87 -2.31
N GLU A 41 -9.29 -10.31 -3.40
CA GLU A 41 -10.55 -11.03 -3.38
C GLU A 41 -10.34 -12.52 -3.08
N HIS A 42 -11.38 -13.17 -2.58
CA HIS A 42 -11.31 -14.60 -2.29
C HIS A 42 -11.01 -15.41 -3.56
N GLY A 43 -10.02 -16.29 -3.50
CA GLY A 43 -9.59 -17.10 -4.65
C GLY A 43 -8.63 -16.39 -5.61
N GLU A 44 -8.34 -15.12 -5.37
CA GLU A 44 -7.40 -14.33 -6.17
C GLU A 44 -5.96 -14.51 -5.66
N ASP A 45 -5.00 -14.50 -6.55
CA ASP A 45 -3.59 -14.42 -6.22
C ASP A 45 -3.18 -12.95 -6.06
N PRO A 46 -2.28 -12.60 -5.13
CA PRO A 46 -1.83 -11.19 -4.97
C PRO A 46 -1.25 -10.58 -6.24
N TYR A 47 -0.61 -11.37 -7.07
CA TYR A 47 -0.10 -10.94 -8.39
C TYR A 47 -1.25 -10.49 -9.31
N ASP A 48 -2.36 -11.22 -9.33
CA ASP A 48 -3.53 -10.86 -10.12
C ASP A 48 -4.28 -9.67 -9.50
N THR A 49 -4.33 -9.61 -8.17
CA THR A 49 -4.91 -8.48 -7.43
C THR A 49 -4.28 -7.15 -7.84
N VAL A 50 -2.96 -7.06 -7.81
CA VAL A 50 -2.27 -5.79 -8.12
C VAL A 50 -2.50 -5.36 -9.57
N ARG A 51 -2.54 -6.29 -10.50
CA ARG A 51 -2.81 -5.99 -11.91
C ARG A 51 -4.23 -5.48 -12.12
N ARG A 52 -5.20 -6.13 -11.50
CA ARG A 52 -6.61 -5.72 -11.54
C ARG A 52 -6.80 -4.33 -10.94
N GLU A 53 -6.32 -4.12 -9.72
CA GLU A 53 -6.48 -2.86 -8.99
C GLU A 53 -5.83 -1.68 -9.71
N VAL A 54 -4.61 -1.85 -10.24
CA VAL A 54 -3.94 -0.79 -11.01
C VAL A 54 -4.77 -0.40 -12.23
N THR A 55 -5.33 -1.39 -12.94
CA THR A 55 -6.18 -1.10 -14.11
C THR A 55 -7.47 -0.38 -13.71
N GLU A 56 -8.12 -0.81 -12.64
CA GLU A 56 -9.35 -0.18 -12.15
C GLU A 56 -9.13 1.27 -11.72
N GLU A 57 -8.05 1.53 -10.97
CA GLU A 57 -7.79 2.84 -10.38
C GLU A 57 -7.11 3.83 -11.33
N THR A 58 -6.31 3.35 -12.27
CA THR A 58 -5.47 4.22 -13.12
C THR A 58 -5.75 4.12 -14.62
N GLY A 59 -6.42 3.07 -15.07
CA GLY A 59 -6.62 2.77 -16.48
C GLY A 59 -5.42 2.13 -17.18
N TYR A 60 -4.29 2.03 -16.50
CA TYR A 60 -3.09 1.39 -17.04
C TYR A 60 -3.11 -0.13 -16.88
N ARG A 61 -2.49 -0.81 -17.84
CA ARG A 61 -2.04 -2.19 -17.67
C ARG A 61 -0.58 -2.19 -17.25
N ILE A 62 -0.25 -3.06 -16.31
CA ILE A 62 1.14 -3.23 -15.85
C ILE A 62 1.62 -4.66 -16.05
N GLU A 63 2.91 -4.79 -16.24
CA GLU A 63 3.66 -6.01 -16.03
C GLU A 63 4.36 -5.94 -14.67
N VAL A 64 4.20 -6.97 -13.86
CA VAL A 64 4.91 -7.08 -12.57
C VAL A 64 6.33 -7.52 -12.85
N THR A 65 7.29 -6.70 -12.45
CA THR A 65 8.73 -6.93 -12.70
C THR A 65 9.48 -7.45 -11.48
N GLY A 66 8.89 -7.38 -10.30
CA GLY A 66 9.52 -7.89 -9.10
C GLY A 66 8.63 -7.79 -7.88
N LEU A 67 8.98 -8.58 -6.86
CA LEU A 67 8.43 -8.48 -5.53
C LEU A 67 9.38 -7.64 -4.68
N LEU A 68 8.89 -6.49 -4.18
CA LEU A 68 9.71 -5.58 -3.36
C LEU A 68 9.69 -5.97 -1.89
N GLY A 69 8.54 -6.37 -1.39
CA GLY A 69 8.43 -6.79 0.00
C GLY A 69 7.01 -6.87 0.54
N VAL A 70 6.95 -7.09 1.83
CA VAL A 70 5.71 -7.22 2.59
C VAL A 70 5.74 -6.28 3.77
N ASP A 71 4.71 -5.47 3.92
CA ASP A 71 4.51 -4.61 5.08
C ASP A 71 3.32 -5.12 5.90
N SER A 72 3.43 -5.02 7.20
CA SER A 72 2.36 -5.39 8.13
C SER A 72 2.02 -4.22 9.04
N SER A 73 0.75 -3.94 9.18
CA SER A 73 0.26 -2.93 10.10
C SER A 73 -0.86 -3.49 10.96
N ARG A 74 -0.94 -3.02 12.19
CA ARG A 74 -1.99 -3.41 13.13
C ARG A 74 -2.60 -2.17 13.78
N ARG A 75 -3.91 -2.14 13.83
CA ARG A 75 -4.65 -1.10 14.54
C ARG A 75 -5.90 -1.66 15.21
N VAL A 76 -6.17 -1.19 16.39
CA VAL A 76 -7.42 -1.48 17.09
C VAL A 76 -8.37 -0.32 16.84
N VAL A 77 -9.51 -0.61 16.23
CA VAL A 77 -10.54 0.40 15.96
C VAL A 77 -11.77 0.15 16.81
N PRO A 78 -12.48 1.21 17.23
CA PRO A 78 -13.79 1.05 17.84
C PRO A 78 -14.71 0.32 16.87
N GLY A 79 -15.39 -0.72 17.32
CA GLY A 79 -16.48 -1.34 16.58
C GLY A 79 -17.81 -0.63 16.88
N GLY A 80 -18.84 -0.86 16.05
CA GLY A 80 -20.18 -0.34 16.36
C GLY A 80 -20.65 -0.77 17.76
N ARG A 81 -21.68 -0.19 18.31
CA ARG A 81 -22.20 -0.27 19.70
C ARG A 81 -21.30 -0.88 20.78
N PRO A 82 -21.01 -0.12 21.89
CA PRO A 82 -20.05 -0.51 22.93
C PRO A 82 -20.35 -1.88 23.56
N PRO A 83 -19.32 -2.69 23.94
CA PRO A 83 -17.89 -2.40 23.91
C PRO A 83 -17.12 -3.21 22.85
N ARG A 84 -17.53 -3.13 21.58
CA ARG A 84 -16.88 -3.93 20.53
C ARG A 84 -15.68 -3.20 19.92
N ARG A 85 -14.51 -3.79 20.08
CA ARG A 85 -13.27 -3.36 19.41
C ARG A 85 -12.89 -4.41 18.36
N THR A 86 -12.42 -3.96 17.23
CA THR A 86 -11.87 -4.84 16.21
C THR A 86 -10.38 -4.59 16.08
N ASP A 87 -9.60 -5.66 16.19
CA ASP A 87 -8.17 -5.66 15.96
C ASP A 87 -7.94 -5.97 14.48
N HIS A 88 -7.58 -4.93 13.72
CA HIS A 88 -7.30 -5.05 12.31
C HIS A 88 -5.81 -5.23 12.07
N GLN A 89 -5.45 -6.31 11.41
CA GLN A 89 -4.12 -6.50 10.85
C GLN A 89 -4.21 -6.42 9.33
N GLY A 90 -3.40 -5.55 8.72
CA GLY A 90 -3.24 -5.44 7.28
C GLY A 90 -1.92 -6.07 6.87
N LEU A 91 -1.96 -6.98 5.92
CA LEU A 91 -0.80 -7.54 5.24
C LEU A 91 -0.77 -6.96 3.83
N ARG A 92 0.30 -6.24 3.48
CA ARG A 92 0.41 -5.51 2.23
C ARG A 92 1.60 -6.01 1.44
N ILE A 93 1.32 -6.57 0.28
CA ILE A 93 2.31 -7.13 -0.63
C ILE A 93 2.63 -6.06 -1.66
N ILE A 94 3.89 -5.66 -1.75
CA ILE A 94 4.35 -4.55 -2.59
C ILE A 94 5.14 -5.11 -3.76
N TYR A 95 4.62 -4.89 -4.96
CA TYR A 95 5.26 -5.26 -6.21
C TYR A 95 5.88 -4.04 -6.90
N GLU A 96 6.92 -4.28 -7.68
CA GLU A 96 7.37 -3.35 -8.72
C GLU A 96 6.64 -3.69 -10.02
N GLY A 97 6.18 -2.67 -10.73
CA GLY A 97 5.48 -2.85 -11.99
C GLY A 97 5.92 -1.84 -13.03
N GLU A 98 5.79 -2.22 -14.28
CA GLU A 98 6.02 -1.39 -15.46
C GLU A 98 4.71 -1.20 -16.20
N VAL A 99 4.37 0.05 -16.57
CA VAL A 99 3.21 0.35 -17.39
C VAL A 99 3.47 -0.12 -18.81
N THR A 100 2.64 -1.02 -19.32
CA THR A 100 2.78 -1.63 -20.63
C THR A 100 1.68 -1.22 -21.62
N GLY A 101 0.63 -0.57 -21.15
CA GLY A 101 -0.47 -0.14 -22.01
C GLY A 101 -1.59 0.53 -21.24
N GLY A 102 -2.66 0.84 -21.94
CA GLY A 102 -3.79 1.57 -21.40
C GLY A 102 -3.58 3.08 -21.42
N GLU A 103 -4.54 3.80 -20.89
CA GLU A 103 -4.54 5.25 -20.79
C GLU A 103 -4.89 5.67 -19.37
N LEU A 104 -4.24 6.72 -18.89
CA LEU A 104 -4.51 7.28 -17.57
C LEU A 104 -5.95 7.77 -17.48
N ARG A 105 -6.70 7.22 -16.56
CA ARG A 105 -8.08 7.61 -16.27
C ARG A 105 -8.40 7.40 -14.81
N TYR A 106 -9.48 7.99 -14.34
CA TYR A 106 -9.93 7.83 -12.96
C TYR A 106 -10.98 6.74 -12.84
N GLU A 107 -11.03 6.10 -11.70
CA GLU A 107 -12.13 5.24 -11.31
C GLU A 107 -13.36 6.09 -10.97
N VAL A 108 -14.51 5.76 -11.55
CA VAL A 108 -15.78 6.42 -11.24
C VAL A 108 -16.54 5.60 -10.20
N GLY A 109 -16.85 6.20 -9.06
CA GLY A 109 -17.59 5.56 -7.98
C GLY A 109 -16.81 4.52 -7.16
N GLY A 110 -15.47 4.45 -7.33
CA GLY A 110 -14.58 3.60 -6.57
C GLY A 110 -13.98 4.29 -5.35
N SER A 111 -12.93 3.67 -4.78
CA SER A 111 -12.22 4.16 -3.60
C SER A 111 -11.25 5.29 -3.89
N THR A 112 -10.93 5.54 -5.16
CA THR A 112 -10.03 6.59 -5.61
C THR A 112 -10.74 7.55 -6.57
N ASP A 113 -10.34 8.82 -6.56
CA ASP A 113 -10.95 9.88 -7.36
C ASP A 113 -10.01 10.49 -8.40
N LEU A 114 -8.73 10.17 -8.33
CA LEU A 114 -7.70 10.71 -9.23
C LEU A 114 -6.53 9.74 -9.30
N ALA A 115 -5.92 9.64 -10.47
CA ALA A 115 -4.62 8.99 -10.65
C ALA A 115 -3.68 9.95 -11.39
N ALA A 116 -2.41 9.99 -10.98
CA ALA A 116 -1.42 10.87 -11.58
C ALA A 116 0.01 10.37 -11.40
N TRP A 117 0.87 10.79 -12.31
CA TRP A 117 2.32 10.71 -12.13
C TRP A 117 2.79 11.88 -11.28
N GLN A 118 3.51 11.58 -10.22
CA GLN A 118 4.08 12.57 -9.30
C GLN A 118 5.60 12.49 -9.34
N ASP A 119 6.27 13.64 -9.39
CA ASP A 119 7.71 13.68 -9.30
C ASP A 119 8.17 13.06 -7.97
N LEU A 120 9.15 12.16 -8.01
CA LEU A 120 9.69 11.55 -6.80
C LEU A 120 10.17 12.60 -5.79
N ALA A 121 10.74 13.70 -6.29
CA ALA A 121 11.19 14.81 -5.43
C ALA A 121 10.02 15.58 -4.78
N ALA A 122 8.83 15.54 -5.36
CA ALA A 122 7.64 16.21 -4.84
C ALA A 122 6.89 15.39 -3.78
N VAL A 123 7.10 14.07 -3.73
CA VAL A 123 6.38 13.16 -2.82
C VAL A 123 6.44 13.59 -1.35
N PRO A 124 7.59 14.04 -0.79
CA PRO A 124 7.65 14.49 0.61
C PRO A 124 6.70 15.64 0.94
N GLY A 125 6.31 16.46 -0.04
CA GLY A 125 5.35 17.58 0.13
C GLY A 125 3.88 17.18 -0.04
N LEU A 126 3.58 15.95 -0.44
CA LEU A 126 2.21 15.48 -0.64
C LEU A 126 1.59 15.01 0.68
N THR A 127 0.30 15.28 0.85
CA THR A 127 -0.51 14.58 1.85
C THR A 127 -0.70 13.15 1.40
N ARG A 128 -0.11 12.21 2.10
CA ARG A 128 -0.02 10.80 1.68
C ARG A 128 -0.14 9.84 2.84
N VAL A 129 -0.58 8.63 2.55
CA VAL A 129 -0.56 7.53 3.51
C VAL A 129 0.86 7.02 3.74
N ARG A 130 1.13 6.50 4.93
CA ARG A 130 2.43 5.95 5.33
C ARG A 130 2.95 4.88 4.34
N LEU A 131 2.07 4.11 3.73
CA LEU A 131 2.45 3.04 2.81
C LEU A 131 3.25 3.53 1.60
N VAL A 132 3.01 4.78 1.15
CA VAL A 132 3.80 5.38 0.06
C VAL A 132 5.27 5.47 0.44
N ASP A 133 5.58 5.91 1.67
CA ASP A 133 6.97 6.00 2.15
C ASP A 133 7.60 4.63 2.34
N VAL A 134 6.84 3.67 2.90
CA VAL A 134 7.29 2.28 3.05
C VAL A 134 7.64 1.66 1.70
N ALA A 135 6.76 1.82 0.72
CA ALA A 135 6.96 1.26 -0.61
C ALA A 135 8.15 1.89 -1.34
N LEU A 136 8.34 3.20 -1.23
CA LEU A 136 9.51 3.88 -1.79
C LEU A 136 10.81 3.42 -1.13
N ARG A 137 10.81 3.18 0.18
CA ARG A 137 11.97 2.60 0.86
C ARG A 137 12.27 1.19 0.36
N LEU A 138 11.26 0.33 0.25
CA LEU A 138 11.43 -1.01 -0.30
C LEU A 138 11.98 -0.96 -1.73
N TRP A 139 11.49 -0.05 -2.54
CA TRP A 139 11.95 0.14 -3.91
C TRP A 139 13.41 0.61 -3.99
N ARG A 140 13.85 1.51 -3.11
CA ARG A 140 15.22 2.03 -3.08
C ARG A 140 16.20 1.06 -2.45
N GLU A 141 15.84 0.48 -1.32
CA GLU A 141 16.72 -0.36 -0.50
C GLU A 141 16.75 -1.83 -0.96
N ARG A 142 15.67 -2.31 -1.55
CA ARG A 142 15.53 -3.70 -2.05
C ARG A 142 16.03 -4.75 -1.06
N PRO A 143 15.52 -4.76 0.19
CA PRO A 143 16.00 -5.68 1.19
C PRO A 143 15.76 -7.15 0.77
N PRO A 144 16.74 -8.04 0.96
CA PRO A 144 16.67 -9.41 0.42
C PRO A 144 15.50 -10.23 0.95
N HIS A 145 15.02 -9.92 2.15
CA HIS A 145 13.85 -10.59 2.75
C HIS A 145 12.53 -9.84 2.54
N GLY A 146 12.54 -8.76 1.77
CA GLY A 146 11.33 -7.96 1.53
C GLY A 146 10.76 -7.28 2.78
N ARG A 147 11.58 -7.05 3.78
CA ARG A 147 11.20 -6.45 5.05
C ARG A 147 12.10 -5.25 5.36
N LEU A 148 11.48 -4.13 5.71
CA LEU A 148 12.20 -3.01 6.28
C LEU A 148 12.46 -3.25 7.77
N GLU A 149 13.68 -2.98 8.20
CA GLU A 149 13.98 -2.97 9.63
C GLU A 149 13.35 -1.75 10.30
N ALA A 150 12.79 -1.97 11.49
CA ALA A 150 12.32 -0.85 12.30
C ALA A 150 13.53 0.01 12.73
N PRO A 151 13.38 1.34 12.80
CA PRO A 151 14.41 2.18 13.42
C PRO A 151 14.76 1.64 14.79
N GLU A 152 16.04 1.61 15.16
CA GLU A 152 16.52 1.07 16.45
C GLU A 152 15.78 1.64 17.67
N SER A 153 15.24 2.84 17.56
CA SER A 153 14.44 3.49 18.61
C SER A 153 13.09 2.82 18.92
N LEU A 154 12.66 1.86 18.09
CA LEU A 154 11.40 1.12 18.24
C LEU A 154 11.59 -0.40 18.48
N SER A 155 12.83 -0.85 18.63
CA SER A 155 13.10 -2.23 19.03
C SER A 155 12.61 -2.43 20.46
N ARG A 156 11.55 -3.23 20.61
CA ARG A 156 11.12 -3.71 21.95
C ARG A 156 12.29 -4.39 22.62
N PRO A 157 12.54 -4.12 23.92
CA PRO A 157 13.55 -4.86 24.66
C PRO A 157 13.24 -6.37 24.54
N ARG A 158 14.25 -7.14 24.19
CA ARG A 158 14.17 -8.61 24.23
C ARG A 158 13.74 -8.97 25.65
N ARG A 159 12.65 -9.70 25.79
CA ARG A 159 12.36 -10.36 27.05
C ARG A 159 13.53 -11.30 27.33
N SER A 160 14.33 -10.97 28.31
CA SER A 160 15.25 -11.93 28.93
C SER A 160 14.40 -13.07 29.47
N ASN A 161 14.52 -14.25 28.89
CA ASN A 161 14.12 -15.47 29.56
C ASN A 161 15.10 -15.62 30.70
N GLU A 162 14.72 -15.23 31.90
CA GLU A 162 15.31 -15.73 33.11
C GLU A 162 14.72 -17.10 33.36
N GLU A 163 15.64 -18.03 33.65
CA GLU A 163 15.50 -19.45 33.99
C GLU A 163 14.47 -19.72 35.13
#